data_52cc69ac855031341dc1f50d5a4528f8
#
_entry.id   52cc69ac855031341dc1f50d5a4528f8
#
_cell.length_a   1.000
_cell.length_b   1.000
_cell.length_c   1.000
_cell.angle_alpha   90.00
_cell.angle_beta   90.00
_cell.angle_gamma   90.00
#
_symmetry.space_group_name_H-M   'P 1'
#
loop_
_entity.id
_entity.type
_entity.pdbx_description
1 polymer ?
#
loop_
_entity_poly.entity_id
_entity_poly.type
_entity_poly.pdbx_seq_one_letter_code
_entity_poly.pdbx_strand_id
1 'polypeptide(L)'
;MTSEATAVPIVRADGRAPDQLRPISITRGWSNQAEGSALIEFGNTRVLCTASLTAGVPRWLKGEGRGWVTAEYAMLPRATNTRSDRESVKGKIGGRTHEISRLIGRSLRSIIDTKALGENTIVLDCDVLQADGGTRTAAITGAYVALADAIRFARDNKLIARNAQPLIDTIAAVSVGIIDGVPMLDLPYVEDVRAETDMNVVVTGSGKFVEVQGTAEGAPFDRDELNQLLDLALLGTTQLAAIQRETLADTL
;
A
#
# COMPACT_ATOMS: atom_id res chain seq x y z
N MET A 1 -24.26 5.08 43.21
CA MET A 1 -22.96 5.71 42.97
C MET A 1 -22.20 4.80 42.01
N THR A 2 -22.35 5.03 40.73
CA THR A 2 -21.61 4.31 39.67
C THR A 2 -20.25 4.94 39.59
N SER A 3 -19.21 4.19 39.98
CA SER A 3 -17.80 4.56 39.78
C SER A 3 -17.54 4.62 38.30
N GLU A 4 -17.41 5.81 37.74
CA GLU A 4 -16.75 5.99 36.44
C GLU A 4 -15.29 5.57 36.61
N ALA A 5 -14.98 4.37 36.15
CA ALA A 5 -13.59 3.95 35.97
C ALA A 5 -12.97 4.90 34.92
N THR A 6 -12.16 5.85 35.36
CA THR A 6 -11.31 6.66 34.50
C THR A 6 -10.41 5.67 33.76
N ALA A 7 -10.73 5.42 32.47
CA ALA A 7 -9.87 4.64 31.59
C ALA A 7 -8.51 5.33 31.54
N VAL A 8 -7.48 4.65 32.02
CA VAL A 8 -6.10 5.12 31.87
C VAL A 8 -5.83 5.21 30.37
N PRO A 9 -5.43 6.36 29.83
CA PRO A 9 -5.16 6.47 28.40
C PRO A 9 -4.05 5.48 28.04
N ILE A 10 -4.37 4.55 27.15
CA ILE A 10 -3.36 3.61 26.63
C ILE A 10 -2.38 4.41 25.79
N VAL A 11 -1.16 4.51 26.30
CA VAL A 11 -0.06 5.19 25.59
C VAL A 11 0.62 4.17 24.70
N ARG A 12 0.60 4.39 23.37
CA ARG A 12 1.34 3.58 22.40
C ARG A 12 2.86 3.69 22.65
N ALA A 13 3.62 2.69 22.23
CA ALA A 13 5.07 2.63 22.46
C ALA A 13 5.84 3.86 21.92
N ASP A 14 5.31 4.50 20.89
CA ASP A 14 5.87 5.71 20.26
C ASP A 14 5.15 7.02 20.68
N GLY A 15 4.22 6.96 21.62
CA GLY A 15 3.49 8.11 22.16
C GLY A 15 2.33 8.61 21.30
N ARG A 16 1.99 7.96 20.19
CA ARG A 16 0.85 8.34 19.33
C ARG A 16 -0.50 8.06 20.00
N ALA A 17 -1.53 8.78 19.57
CA ALA A 17 -2.91 8.42 19.84
C ALA A 17 -3.32 7.14 19.05
N PRO A 18 -4.35 6.38 19.51
CA PRO A 18 -4.80 5.18 18.82
C PRO A 18 -5.20 5.39 17.34
N ASP A 19 -5.70 6.56 17.00
CA ASP A 19 -6.19 6.97 15.67
C ASP A 19 -5.15 7.74 14.85
N GLN A 20 -3.89 7.77 15.27
CA GLN A 20 -2.83 8.56 14.65
C GLN A 20 -1.91 7.70 13.78
N LEU A 21 -1.65 8.15 12.53
CA LEU A 21 -0.62 7.59 11.66
C LEU A 21 0.79 7.89 12.20
N ARG A 22 1.74 7.02 11.89
CA ARG A 22 3.17 7.36 11.98
C ARG A 22 3.49 8.57 11.08
N PRO A 23 4.62 9.26 11.26
CA PRO A 23 5.10 10.23 10.27
C PRO A 23 5.20 9.57 8.89
N ILE A 24 4.54 10.18 7.90
CA ILE A 24 4.51 9.69 6.52
C ILE A 24 5.34 10.62 5.65
N SER A 25 6.21 10.07 4.81
CA SER A 25 6.87 10.82 3.75
C SER A 25 6.86 10.05 2.43
N ILE A 26 6.78 10.79 1.31
CA ILE A 26 6.84 10.25 -0.04
C ILE A 26 7.80 11.11 -0.86
N THR A 27 8.94 10.51 -1.25
CA THR A 27 9.94 11.15 -2.11
C THR A 27 9.79 10.62 -3.53
N ARG A 28 9.29 11.45 -4.46
CA ARG A 28 9.14 11.11 -5.89
C ARG A 28 10.47 11.22 -6.64
N GLY A 29 10.54 10.53 -7.77
CA GLY A 29 11.71 10.58 -8.66
C GLY A 29 12.97 10.06 -7.97
N TRP A 30 12.81 9.12 -7.05
CA TRP A 30 13.94 8.56 -6.30
C TRP A 30 14.91 7.82 -7.21
N SER A 31 14.39 7.11 -8.22
CA SER A 31 15.18 6.51 -9.31
C SER A 31 14.88 7.25 -10.61
N ASN A 32 15.90 7.69 -11.29
CA ASN A 32 15.81 8.34 -12.61
C ASN A 32 15.92 7.34 -13.78
N GLN A 33 15.91 6.05 -13.51
CA GLN A 33 15.90 4.99 -14.53
C GLN A 33 14.48 4.48 -14.83
N ALA A 34 13.57 4.56 -13.86
CA ALA A 34 12.18 4.12 -14.01
C ALA A 34 11.29 5.26 -14.50
N GLU A 35 10.23 4.94 -15.24
CA GLU A 35 9.25 5.90 -15.74
C GLU A 35 8.46 6.57 -14.60
N GLY A 36 8.37 5.92 -13.45
CA GLY A 36 7.90 6.48 -12.20
C GLY A 36 8.58 5.84 -11.01
N SER A 37 8.85 6.61 -9.96
CA SER A 37 9.43 6.05 -8.74
C SER A 37 9.11 6.89 -7.52
N ALA A 38 8.92 6.22 -6.38
CA ALA A 38 8.69 6.83 -5.09
C ALA A 38 9.34 6.01 -3.96
N LEU A 39 10.05 6.68 -3.07
CA LEU A 39 10.39 6.12 -1.77
C LEU A 39 9.30 6.55 -0.80
N ILE A 40 8.58 5.60 -0.23
CA ILE A 40 7.57 5.84 0.80
C ILE A 40 8.08 5.39 2.17
N GLU A 41 7.78 6.20 3.17
CA GLU A 41 8.15 5.92 4.56
C GLU A 41 6.90 6.04 5.46
N PHE A 42 6.66 4.99 6.25
CA PHE A 42 5.69 4.97 7.37
C PHE A 42 6.50 4.82 8.65
N GLY A 43 6.90 5.95 9.26
CA GLY A 43 7.88 5.93 10.34
C GLY A 43 9.19 5.26 9.91
N ASN A 44 9.51 4.12 10.51
CA ASN A 44 10.71 3.34 10.16
C ASN A 44 10.51 2.35 9.01
N THR A 45 9.29 2.11 8.56
CA THR A 45 9.05 1.27 7.37
C THR A 45 9.38 2.07 6.11
N ARG A 46 10.26 1.54 5.25
CA ARG A 46 10.70 2.17 4.00
C ARG A 46 10.53 1.22 2.85
N VAL A 47 9.82 1.65 1.82
CA VAL A 47 9.58 0.87 0.60
C VAL A 47 9.93 1.72 -0.62
N LEU A 48 10.81 1.21 -1.45
CA LEU A 48 11.07 1.77 -2.78
C LEU A 48 10.06 1.15 -3.76
N CYS A 49 9.28 2.00 -4.40
CA CYS A 49 8.33 1.61 -5.45
C CYS A 49 8.80 2.19 -6.79
N THR A 50 9.01 1.35 -7.79
CA THR A 50 9.30 1.77 -9.16
C THR A 50 8.24 1.26 -10.10
N ALA A 51 7.97 2.01 -11.18
CA ALA A 51 7.01 1.66 -12.21
C ALA A 51 7.72 1.64 -13.56
N SER A 52 7.75 0.49 -14.20
CA SER A 52 8.34 0.27 -15.50
C SER A 52 7.25 0.12 -16.56
N LEU A 53 7.29 0.95 -17.60
CA LEU A 53 6.33 0.93 -18.70
C LEU A 53 6.94 0.23 -19.93
N THR A 54 6.23 -0.75 -20.46
CA THR A 54 6.61 -1.45 -21.68
C THR A 54 5.46 -1.49 -22.67
N ALA A 55 5.76 -1.30 -23.96
CA ALA A 55 4.77 -1.51 -25.03
C ALA A 55 4.39 -2.99 -25.14
N GLY A 56 3.11 -3.24 -25.37
CA GLY A 56 2.54 -4.59 -25.47
C GLY A 56 1.97 -5.10 -24.15
N VAL A 57 1.28 -6.21 -24.27
CA VAL A 57 0.56 -6.86 -23.17
C VAL A 57 0.81 -8.37 -23.17
N PRO A 58 0.56 -9.07 -22.07
CA PRO A 58 0.61 -10.53 -22.02
C PRO A 58 -0.21 -11.17 -23.15
N ARG A 59 0.20 -12.35 -23.61
CA ARG A 59 -0.43 -13.04 -24.77
C ARG A 59 -1.95 -13.17 -24.68
N TRP A 60 -2.48 -13.37 -23.49
CA TRP A 60 -3.91 -13.53 -23.23
C TRP A 60 -4.72 -12.23 -23.31
N LEU A 61 -4.06 -11.05 -23.38
CA LEU A 61 -4.70 -9.73 -23.61
C LEU A 61 -4.43 -9.16 -24.99
N LYS A 62 -3.58 -9.80 -25.79
CA LYS A 62 -3.15 -9.27 -27.08
C LYS A 62 -4.34 -9.16 -28.06
N GLY A 63 -4.53 -7.96 -28.59
CA GLY A 63 -5.65 -7.65 -29.51
C GLY A 63 -6.95 -7.25 -28.82
N GLU A 64 -6.97 -7.16 -27.49
CA GLU A 64 -8.17 -6.70 -26.76
C GLU A 64 -8.22 -5.16 -26.61
N GLY A 65 -7.19 -4.45 -27.05
CA GLY A 65 -7.13 -2.98 -26.99
C GLY A 65 -7.07 -2.42 -25.56
N ARG A 66 -6.58 -3.22 -24.61
CA ARG A 66 -6.45 -2.81 -23.20
C ARG A 66 -5.10 -3.19 -22.62
N GLY A 67 -4.62 -2.38 -21.67
CA GLY A 67 -3.36 -2.56 -21.00
C GLY A 67 -3.44 -3.45 -19.76
N TRP A 68 -2.28 -3.61 -19.15
CA TRP A 68 -2.11 -4.42 -17.95
C TRP A 68 -1.26 -3.70 -16.90
N VAL A 69 -1.63 -3.85 -15.63
CA VAL A 69 -0.85 -3.41 -14.47
C VAL A 69 -0.63 -4.60 -13.57
N THR A 70 0.62 -4.84 -13.21
CA THR A 70 1.00 -5.93 -12.30
C THR A 70 2.05 -5.42 -11.32
N ALA A 71 2.34 -6.21 -10.28
CA ALA A 71 3.33 -5.83 -9.29
C ALA A 71 4.16 -7.03 -8.83
N GLU A 72 5.39 -6.74 -8.46
CA GLU A 72 6.28 -7.61 -7.72
C GLU A 72 6.59 -6.98 -6.36
N TYR A 73 6.92 -7.82 -5.39
CA TYR A 73 7.25 -7.39 -4.04
C TYR A 73 8.42 -8.19 -3.53
N ALA A 74 9.36 -7.53 -2.89
CA ALA A 74 10.49 -8.21 -2.26
C ALA A 74 10.92 -7.48 -0.99
N MET A 75 11.63 -8.19 -0.13
CA MET A 75 12.29 -7.59 1.04
C MET A 75 13.81 -7.79 0.93
N LEU A 76 14.57 -6.72 1.18
CA LEU A 76 16.01 -6.86 1.29
C LEU A 76 16.38 -7.79 2.45
N PRO A 77 17.49 -8.54 2.36
CA PRO A 77 17.91 -9.46 3.42
C PRO A 77 18.04 -8.82 4.81
N ARG A 78 18.37 -7.54 4.86
CA ARG A 78 18.49 -6.76 6.11
C ARG A 78 17.40 -5.69 6.24
N ALA A 79 16.27 -5.89 5.58
CA ALA A 79 15.07 -5.09 5.85
C ALA A 79 14.56 -5.28 7.29
N THR A 80 14.86 -6.40 7.90
CA THR A 80 14.53 -6.76 9.30
C THR A 80 15.78 -6.78 10.19
N ASN A 81 15.60 -6.83 11.50
CA ASN A 81 16.67 -6.88 12.51
C ASN A 81 17.56 -8.13 12.38
N THR A 82 17.03 -9.23 11.86
CA THR A 82 17.81 -10.43 11.51
C THR A 82 17.90 -10.57 10.00
N ARG A 83 19.04 -11.10 9.50
CA ARG A 83 19.22 -11.32 8.07
C ARG A 83 18.34 -12.49 7.60
N SER A 84 17.49 -12.22 6.59
CA SER A 84 16.81 -13.27 5.83
C SER A 84 17.57 -13.61 4.55
N ASP A 85 17.34 -14.82 4.01
CA ASP A 85 17.91 -15.19 2.73
C ASP A 85 17.17 -14.52 1.56
N ARG A 86 17.89 -14.30 0.46
CA ARG A 86 17.24 -13.88 -0.79
C ARG A 86 16.45 -15.02 -1.39
N GLU A 87 15.16 -14.81 -1.64
CA GLU A 87 14.28 -15.83 -2.25
C GLU A 87 14.78 -16.26 -3.63
N SER A 88 15.31 -15.30 -4.42
CA SER A 88 15.89 -15.58 -5.74
C SER A 88 17.06 -16.58 -5.69
N VAL A 89 17.86 -16.59 -4.62
CA VAL A 89 18.95 -17.54 -4.44
C VAL A 89 18.43 -18.94 -4.13
N LYS A 90 17.28 -19.04 -3.45
CA LYS A 90 16.60 -20.32 -3.17
C LYS A 90 15.87 -20.90 -4.38
N GLY A 91 15.80 -20.14 -5.50
CA GLY A 91 15.10 -20.54 -6.72
C GLY A 91 13.58 -20.66 -6.59
N LYS A 92 13.00 -20.17 -5.48
CA LYS A 92 11.56 -20.24 -5.20
C LYS A 92 11.13 -19.01 -4.43
N ILE A 93 10.13 -18.31 -4.99
CA ILE A 93 9.46 -17.20 -4.31
C ILE A 93 8.51 -17.76 -3.25
N GLY A 94 8.50 -17.16 -2.06
CA GLY A 94 7.65 -17.56 -0.93
C GLY A 94 6.17 -17.26 -1.16
N GLY A 95 5.29 -18.03 -0.50
CA GLY A 95 3.84 -17.81 -0.61
C GLY A 95 3.41 -16.42 -0.17
N ARG A 96 4.02 -15.87 0.89
CA ARG A 96 3.77 -14.50 1.37
C ARG A 96 4.13 -13.45 0.30
N THR A 97 5.28 -13.59 -0.34
CA THR A 97 5.74 -12.67 -1.41
C THR A 97 4.79 -12.71 -2.61
N HIS A 98 4.37 -13.89 -3.04
CA HIS A 98 3.36 -14.05 -4.09
C HIS A 98 2.01 -13.44 -3.71
N GLU A 99 1.54 -13.66 -2.49
CA GLU A 99 0.27 -13.11 -1.98
C GLU A 99 0.31 -11.58 -2.03
N ILE A 100 1.38 -10.95 -1.50
CA ILE A 100 1.51 -9.49 -1.45
C ILE A 100 1.65 -8.89 -2.87
N SER A 101 2.44 -9.50 -3.75
CA SER A 101 2.54 -9.07 -5.15
C SER A 101 1.18 -9.05 -5.85
N ARG A 102 0.38 -10.08 -5.65
CA ARG A 102 -0.99 -10.16 -6.20
C ARG A 102 -1.92 -9.12 -5.59
N LEU A 103 -1.81 -8.88 -4.29
CA LEU A 103 -2.57 -7.86 -3.58
C LEU A 103 -2.29 -6.46 -4.16
N ILE A 104 -1.00 -6.07 -4.27
CA ILE A 104 -0.60 -4.77 -4.85
C ILE A 104 -1.14 -4.64 -6.27
N GLY A 105 -0.88 -5.61 -7.14
CA GLY A 105 -1.34 -5.59 -8.53
C GLY A 105 -2.86 -5.50 -8.65
N ARG A 106 -3.64 -6.24 -7.84
CA ARG A 106 -5.09 -6.16 -7.81
C ARG A 106 -5.58 -4.79 -7.34
N SER A 107 -4.97 -4.26 -6.30
CA SER A 107 -5.31 -2.96 -5.74
C SER A 107 -5.13 -1.86 -6.79
N LEU A 108 -4.00 -1.82 -7.46
CA LEU A 108 -3.74 -0.82 -8.50
C LEU A 108 -4.67 -0.98 -9.72
N ARG A 109 -4.98 -2.21 -10.13
CA ARG A 109 -5.93 -2.42 -11.25
C ARG A 109 -7.34 -1.94 -10.95
N SER A 110 -7.76 -1.89 -9.69
CA SER A 110 -9.10 -1.41 -9.31
C SER A 110 -9.33 0.07 -9.61
N ILE A 111 -8.26 0.84 -9.78
CA ILE A 111 -8.30 2.28 -10.02
C ILE A 111 -7.76 2.66 -11.42
N ILE A 112 -7.65 1.68 -12.33
CA ILE A 112 -7.14 1.88 -13.69
C ILE A 112 -8.22 1.58 -14.73
N ASP A 113 -8.47 2.53 -15.64
CA ASP A 113 -9.09 2.24 -16.93
C ASP A 113 -8.04 1.62 -17.88
N THR A 114 -8.07 0.31 -17.99
CA THR A 114 -7.12 -0.44 -18.82
C THR A 114 -7.28 -0.15 -20.31
N LYS A 115 -8.46 0.30 -20.78
CA LYS A 115 -8.67 0.71 -22.18
C LYS A 115 -7.98 2.04 -22.46
N ALA A 116 -8.06 3.00 -21.53
CA ALA A 116 -7.37 4.27 -21.64
C ALA A 116 -5.83 4.10 -21.60
N LEU A 117 -5.31 3.03 -20.94
CA LEU A 117 -3.90 2.67 -20.96
C LEU A 117 -3.44 2.12 -22.32
N GLY A 118 -4.38 1.58 -23.14
CA GLY A 118 -4.04 0.91 -24.39
C GLY A 118 -3.18 -0.35 -24.16
N GLU A 119 -2.70 -0.99 -25.23
CA GLU A 119 -1.89 -2.21 -25.11
C GLU A 119 -0.47 -1.92 -24.59
N ASN A 120 -0.38 -1.38 -23.38
CA ASN A 120 0.84 -1.19 -22.62
C ASN A 120 0.79 -1.97 -21.31
N THR A 121 1.94 -2.38 -20.82
CA THR A 121 2.09 -3.02 -19.50
C THR A 121 2.87 -2.11 -18.58
N ILE A 122 2.38 -1.92 -17.36
CA ILE A 122 3.14 -1.29 -16.28
C ILE A 122 3.39 -2.35 -15.20
N VAL A 123 4.66 -2.55 -14.90
CA VAL A 123 5.11 -3.42 -13.79
C VAL A 123 5.57 -2.54 -12.65
N LEU A 124 5.00 -2.75 -11.46
CA LEU A 124 5.42 -2.09 -10.23
C LEU A 124 6.35 -3.04 -9.47
N ASP A 125 7.55 -2.57 -9.14
CA ASP A 125 8.47 -3.28 -8.25
C ASP A 125 8.48 -2.56 -6.90
N CYS A 126 8.16 -3.29 -5.82
CA CYS A 126 8.06 -2.78 -4.47
C CYS A 126 9.10 -3.48 -3.59
N ASP A 127 10.24 -2.82 -3.37
CA ASP A 127 11.34 -3.33 -2.58
C ASP A 127 11.33 -2.73 -1.17
N VAL A 128 11.13 -3.59 -0.16
CA VAL A 128 11.20 -3.17 1.24
C VAL A 128 12.66 -3.02 1.65
N LEU A 129 13.09 -1.79 1.90
CA LEU A 129 14.43 -1.44 2.35
C LEU A 129 14.57 -1.61 3.86
N GLN A 130 13.51 -1.27 4.60
CA GLN A 130 13.41 -1.40 6.05
C GLN A 130 11.97 -1.71 6.45
N ALA A 131 11.78 -2.70 7.31
CA ALA A 131 10.47 -3.17 7.77
C ALA A 131 10.27 -2.88 9.26
N ASP A 132 9.19 -2.18 9.57
CA ASP A 132 8.72 -1.91 10.93
C ASP A 132 7.17 -1.90 10.95
N GLY A 133 6.55 -3.01 10.53
CA GLY A 133 5.09 -3.13 10.36
C GLY A 133 4.55 -2.40 9.13
N GLY A 134 3.43 -2.86 8.57
CA GLY A 134 2.72 -2.21 7.47
C GLY A 134 3.46 -2.18 6.12
N THR A 135 4.36 -3.12 5.83
CA THR A 135 5.16 -3.07 4.58
C THR A 135 4.30 -3.21 3.33
N ARG A 136 3.26 -4.06 3.34
CA ARG A 136 2.33 -4.24 2.20
C ARG A 136 1.44 -3.02 1.98
N THR A 137 1.02 -2.34 3.05
CA THR A 137 0.18 -1.14 2.96
C THR A 137 0.98 0.06 2.48
N ALA A 138 2.22 0.22 2.96
CA ALA A 138 3.16 1.21 2.43
C ALA A 138 3.47 0.95 0.95
N ALA A 139 3.69 -0.32 0.55
CA ALA A 139 3.94 -0.68 -0.85
C ALA A 139 2.77 -0.29 -1.77
N ILE A 140 1.51 -0.57 -1.40
CA ILE A 140 0.34 -0.18 -2.19
C ILE A 140 0.25 1.34 -2.31
N THR A 141 0.42 2.06 -1.19
CA THR A 141 0.29 3.52 -1.12
C THR A 141 1.39 4.22 -1.92
N GLY A 142 2.64 3.72 -1.85
CA GLY A 142 3.77 4.27 -2.63
C GLY A 142 3.72 3.88 -4.11
N ALA A 143 3.31 2.65 -4.41
CA ALA A 143 3.18 2.18 -5.80
C ALA A 143 2.15 3.00 -6.59
N TYR A 144 1.08 3.50 -5.96
CA TYR A 144 0.16 4.44 -6.61
C TYR A 144 0.88 5.70 -7.12
N VAL A 145 1.76 6.27 -6.31
CA VAL A 145 2.50 7.50 -6.69
C VAL A 145 3.46 7.20 -7.85
N ALA A 146 4.20 6.09 -7.80
CA ALA A 146 5.06 5.66 -8.90
C ALA A 146 4.26 5.39 -10.19
N LEU A 147 3.09 4.76 -10.08
CA LEU A 147 2.17 4.50 -11.19
C LEU A 147 1.66 5.80 -11.83
N ALA A 148 1.29 6.80 -11.02
CA ALA A 148 0.84 8.10 -11.50
C ALA A 148 1.94 8.81 -12.32
N ASP A 149 3.18 8.78 -11.86
CA ASP A 149 4.32 9.34 -12.58
C ASP A 149 4.61 8.59 -13.89
N ALA A 150 4.54 7.25 -13.89
CA ALA A 150 4.71 6.46 -15.11
C ALA A 150 3.62 6.74 -16.16
N ILE A 151 2.37 6.97 -15.73
CA ILE A 151 1.27 7.35 -16.63
C ILE A 151 1.48 8.76 -17.18
N ARG A 152 1.96 9.71 -16.36
CA ARG A 152 2.37 11.03 -16.86
C ARG A 152 3.47 10.90 -17.90
N PHE A 153 4.54 10.15 -17.61
CA PHE A 153 5.61 9.85 -18.56
C PHE A 153 5.06 9.29 -19.88
N ALA A 154 4.12 8.33 -19.80
CA ALA A 154 3.49 7.73 -20.97
C ALA A 154 2.75 8.76 -21.85
N ARG A 155 2.04 9.72 -21.24
CA ARG A 155 1.36 10.81 -21.97
C ARG A 155 2.37 11.76 -22.63
N ASP A 156 3.38 12.19 -21.89
CA ASP A 156 4.38 13.16 -22.36
C ASP A 156 5.20 12.58 -23.52
N ASN A 157 5.46 11.27 -23.50
CA ASN A 157 6.17 10.56 -24.55
C ASN A 157 5.27 9.97 -25.66
N LYS A 158 3.96 10.28 -25.65
CA LYS A 158 2.97 9.83 -26.65
C LYS A 158 2.83 8.31 -26.77
N LEU A 159 3.09 7.58 -25.67
CA LEU A 159 2.92 6.13 -25.59
C LEU A 159 1.44 5.77 -25.34
N ILE A 160 0.68 6.73 -24.81
CA ILE A 160 -0.78 6.70 -24.73
C ILE A 160 -1.36 8.00 -25.31
N ALA A 161 -2.66 8.03 -25.59
CA ALA A 161 -3.30 9.22 -26.11
C ALA A 161 -3.14 10.41 -25.12
N ARG A 162 -2.90 11.60 -25.64
CA ARG A 162 -2.65 12.79 -24.82
C ARG A 162 -3.80 13.13 -23.86
N ASN A 163 -5.02 12.82 -24.26
CA ASN A 163 -6.25 13.01 -23.47
C ASN A 163 -6.67 11.76 -22.69
N ALA A 164 -5.87 10.69 -22.72
CA ALA A 164 -6.17 9.48 -21.96
C ALA A 164 -6.06 9.76 -20.45
N GLN A 165 -7.02 9.22 -19.70
CA GLN A 165 -7.11 9.29 -18.24
C GLN A 165 -7.15 7.87 -17.68
N PRO A 166 -6.01 7.13 -17.68
CA PRO A 166 -5.99 5.77 -17.16
C PRO A 166 -6.30 5.69 -15.66
N LEU A 167 -5.88 6.68 -14.86
CA LEU A 167 -6.23 6.75 -13.43
C LEU A 167 -7.66 7.25 -13.26
N ILE A 168 -8.54 6.42 -12.68
CA ILE A 168 -9.95 6.75 -12.43
C ILE A 168 -10.24 7.07 -10.96
N ASP A 169 -9.32 6.75 -10.05
CA ASP A 169 -9.39 7.06 -8.63
C ASP A 169 -7.99 7.04 -8.02
N THR A 170 -7.87 7.39 -6.74
CA THR A 170 -6.67 7.15 -5.91
C THR A 170 -6.83 5.86 -5.12
N ILE A 171 -5.74 5.36 -4.55
CA ILE A 171 -5.76 4.19 -3.68
C ILE A 171 -4.72 4.32 -2.57
N ALA A 172 -5.12 3.98 -1.36
CA ALA A 172 -4.24 3.90 -0.21
C ALA A 172 -4.56 2.67 0.63
N ALA A 173 -3.60 2.24 1.43
CA ALA A 173 -3.77 1.12 2.33
C ALA A 173 -3.13 1.40 3.68
N VAL A 174 -3.73 0.85 4.74
CA VAL A 174 -3.24 1.00 6.10
C VAL A 174 -3.46 -0.29 6.88
N SER A 175 -2.61 -0.54 7.89
CA SER A 175 -2.86 -1.59 8.89
C SER A 175 -3.65 -1.01 10.06
N VAL A 176 -4.54 -1.81 10.60
CA VAL A 176 -5.28 -1.54 11.83
C VAL A 176 -5.30 -2.82 12.66
N GLY A 177 -5.48 -2.71 13.97
CA GLY A 177 -5.57 -3.91 14.81
C GLY A 177 -6.07 -3.58 16.20
N ILE A 178 -6.31 -4.64 16.99
CA ILE A 178 -6.71 -4.53 18.41
C ILE A 178 -5.50 -4.88 19.25
N ILE A 179 -5.11 -3.96 20.12
CA ILE A 179 -3.99 -4.11 21.06
C ILE A 179 -4.49 -3.82 22.47
N ASP A 180 -4.39 -4.81 23.36
CA ASP A 180 -4.90 -4.71 24.73
C ASP A 180 -6.37 -4.23 24.77
N GLY A 181 -7.21 -4.76 23.88
CA GLY A 181 -8.64 -4.42 23.74
C GLY A 181 -8.92 -3.05 23.10
N VAL A 182 -7.91 -2.34 22.55
CA VAL A 182 -8.07 -1.02 21.94
C VAL A 182 -7.78 -1.08 20.44
N PRO A 183 -8.73 -0.66 19.59
CA PRO A 183 -8.48 -0.50 18.17
C PRO A 183 -7.44 0.58 17.89
N MET A 184 -6.44 0.26 17.08
CA MET A 184 -5.30 1.14 16.75
C MET A 184 -5.06 1.21 15.26
N LEU A 185 -4.70 2.41 14.80
CA LEU A 185 -4.35 2.73 13.42
C LEU A 185 -2.85 2.62 13.21
N ASP A 186 -2.43 2.07 12.05
CA ASP A 186 -1.05 2.05 11.57
C ASP A 186 -0.07 1.45 12.58
N LEU A 187 -0.05 0.11 12.65
CA LEU A 187 0.72 -0.66 13.62
C LEU A 187 2.21 -0.72 13.24
N PRO A 188 3.15 -0.25 14.08
CA PRO A 188 4.55 -0.62 13.99
C PRO A 188 4.75 -2.07 14.40
N TYR A 189 5.89 -2.65 14.06
CA TYR A 189 6.18 -4.08 14.30
C TYR A 189 5.97 -4.52 15.75
N VAL A 190 6.34 -3.68 16.72
CA VAL A 190 6.21 -3.99 18.15
C VAL A 190 4.75 -4.09 18.63
N GLU A 191 3.81 -3.48 17.91
CA GLU A 191 2.38 -3.61 18.16
C GLU A 191 1.78 -4.75 17.33
N ASP A 192 2.17 -4.86 16.05
CA ASP A 192 1.71 -5.89 15.11
C ASP A 192 1.92 -7.32 15.66
N VAL A 193 3.10 -7.60 16.24
CA VAL A 193 3.42 -8.93 16.79
C VAL A 193 2.65 -9.32 18.05
N ARG A 194 1.98 -8.40 18.70
CA ARG A 194 1.17 -8.64 19.90
C ARG A 194 -0.31 -8.33 19.70
N ALA A 195 -0.69 -7.98 18.48
CA ALA A 195 -2.06 -7.68 18.14
C ALA A 195 -2.96 -8.90 18.36
N GLU A 196 -4.08 -8.72 19.04
CA GLU A 196 -5.14 -9.73 19.17
C GLU A 196 -5.85 -9.95 17.85
N THR A 197 -5.95 -8.88 17.06
CA THR A 197 -6.44 -8.86 15.68
C THR A 197 -5.55 -7.93 14.88
N ASP A 198 -5.02 -8.40 13.76
CA ASP A 198 -4.39 -7.54 12.75
C ASP A 198 -5.23 -7.52 11.47
N MET A 199 -5.31 -6.35 10.84
CA MET A 199 -6.07 -6.18 9.62
C MET A 199 -5.37 -5.20 8.68
N ASN A 200 -5.32 -5.55 7.39
CA ASN A 200 -4.86 -4.68 6.33
C ASN A 200 -6.06 -4.28 5.46
N VAL A 201 -6.26 -2.99 5.28
CA VAL A 201 -7.40 -2.45 4.55
C VAL A 201 -6.93 -1.59 3.40
N VAL A 202 -7.47 -1.85 2.21
CA VAL A 202 -7.19 -1.10 0.98
C VAL A 202 -8.46 -0.37 0.56
N VAL A 203 -8.36 0.96 0.40
CA VAL A 203 -9.49 1.83 0.12
C VAL A 203 -9.17 2.75 -1.05
N THR A 204 -10.16 2.98 -1.93
CA THR A 204 -10.05 3.98 -3.00
C THR A 204 -10.29 5.39 -2.46
N GLY A 205 -9.89 6.42 -3.21
CA GLY A 205 -10.17 7.81 -2.85
C GLY A 205 -11.66 8.16 -2.77
N SER A 206 -12.52 7.39 -3.45
CA SER A 206 -13.98 7.49 -3.34
C SER A 206 -14.57 6.74 -2.13
N GLY A 207 -13.73 6.19 -1.24
CA GLY A 207 -14.13 5.52 0.00
C GLY A 207 -14.63 4.08 -0.18
N LYS A 208 -14.31 3.43 -1.31
CA LYS A 208 -14.70 2.04 -1.56
C LYS A 208 -13.61 1.08 -1.13
N PHE A 209 -13.97 0.01 -0.45
CA PHE A 209 -13.04 -1.04 -0.07
C PHE A 209 -12.67 -1.90 -1.28
N VAL A 210 -11.36 -2.08 -1.48
CA VAL A 210 -10.80 -3.00 -2.49
C VAL A 210 -10.45 -4.33 -1.85
N GLU A 211 -9.91 -4.26 -0.62
CA GLU A 211 -9.58 -5.44 0.16
C GLU A 211 -9.69 -5.14 1.65
N VAL A 212 -10.20 -6.12 2.39
CA VAL A 212 -10.22 -6.16 3.85
C VAL A 212 -9.68 -7.54 4.21
N GLN A 213 -8.46 -7.59 4.74
CA GLN A 213 -7.80 -8.82 5.15
C GLN A 213 -7.49 -8.72 6.63
N GLY A 214 -8.18 -9.49 7.45
CA GLY A 214 -8.02 -9.50 8.89
C GLY A 214 -7.92 -10.90 9.45
N THR A 215 -7.12 -11.06 10.50
CA THR A 215 -6.91 -12.31 11.21
C THR A 215 -7.00 -12.06 12.71
N ALA A 216 -7.76 -12.91 13.40
CA ALA A 216 -7.75 -12.97 14.86
C ALA A 216 -6.61 -13.91 15.29
N GLU A 217 -5.59 -13.37 15.94
CA GLU A 217 -4.45 -14.15 16.45
C GLU A 217 -4.72 -14.71 17.86
N GLY A 218 -5.70 -14.13 18.56
CA GLY A 218 -6.13 -14.55 19.89
C GLY A 218 -7.62 -14.90 19.93
N ALA A 219 -8.43 -14.05 20.57
CA ALA A 219 -9.87 -14.19 20.58
C ALA A 219 -10.50 -13.69 19.27
N PRO A 220 -11.61 -14.31 18.80
CA PRO A 220 -12.35 -13.79 17.67
C PRO A 220 -12.86 -12.36 17.95
N PHE A 221 -12.79 -11.48 16.96
CA PHE A 221 -13.36 -10.13 17.03
C PHE A 221 -14.84 -10.15 16.64
N ASP A 222 -15.61 -9.26 17.25
CA ASP A 222 -17.03 -9.13 16.98
C ASP A 222 -17.33 -8.10 15.87
N ARG A 223 -18.63 -7.85 15.62
CA ARG A 223 -19.06 -6.92 14.57
C ARG A 223 -18.75 -5.46 14.88
N ASP A 224 -18.81 -5.08 16.14
CA ASP A 224 -18.57 -3.69 16.55
C ASP A 224 -17.07 -3.37 16.50
N GLU A 225 -16.22 -4.31 16.91
CA GLU A 225 -14.77 -4.25 16.75
C GLU A 225 -14.37 -4.16 15.26
N LEU A 226 -14.99 -4.97 14.38
CA LEU A 226 -14.78 -4.88 12.94
C LEU A 226 -15.15 -3.49 12.41
N ASN A 227 -16.28 -2.94 12.81
CA ASN A 227 -16.71 -1.61 12.38
C ASN A 227 -15.71 -0.53 12.83
N GLN A 228 -15.24 -0.57 14.08
CA GLN A 228 -14.23 0.35 14.59
C GLN A 228 -12.92 0.27 13.83
N LEU A 229 -12.45 -0.93 13.49
CA LEU A 229 -11.25 -1.12 12.67
C LEU A 229 -11.43 -0.55 11.24
N LEU A 230 -12.60 -0.75 10.63
CA LEU A 230 -12.91 -0.18 9.31
C LEU A 230 -13.00 1.35 9.34
N ASP A 231 -13.58 1.93 10.39
CA ASP A 231 -13.64 3.39 10.56
C ASP A 231 -12.23 4.00 10.72
N LEU A 232 -11.35 3.37 11.52
CA LEU A 232 -9.95 3.77 11.62
C LEU A 232 -9.22 3.64 10.28
N ALA A 233 -9.47 2.58 9.53
CA ALA A 233 -8.87 2.40 8.21
C ALA A 233 -9.31 3.47 7.22
N LEU A 234 -10.59 3.86 7.21
CA LEU A 234 -11.11 4.97 6.40
C LEU A 234 -10.48 6.30 6.79
N LEU A 235 -10.32 6.57 8.08
CA LEU A 235 -9.63 7.75 8.58
C LEU A 235 -8.18 7.80 8.07
N GLY A 236 -7.43 6.72 8.28
CA GLY A 236 -6.01 6.65 7.89
C GLY A 236 -5.82 6.74 6.37
N THR A 237 -6.61 6.02 5.59
CA THR A 237 -6.51 6.05 4.11
C THR A 237 -6.91 7.40 3.53
N THR A 238 -7.85 8.12 4.16
CA THR A 238 -8.20 9.50 3.78
C THR A 238 -7.01 10.44 3.98
N GLN A 239 -6.29 10.33 5.09
CA GLN A 239 -5.08 11.12 5.35
C GLN A 239 -3.96 10.76 4.36
N LEU A 240 -3.74 9.48 4.08
CA LEU A 240 -2.76 9.02 3.10
C LEU A 240 -3.09 9.53 1.69
N ALA A 241 -4.36 9.49 1.28
CA ALA A 241 -4.79 10.04 -0.01
C ALA A 241 -4.58 11.56 -0.11
N ALA A 242 -4.68 12.30 0.99
CA ALA A 242 -4.35 13.73 1.02
C ALA A 242 -2.84 13.95 0.78
N ILE A 243 -1.98 13.18 1.45
CA ILE A 243 -0.53 13.25 1.26
C ILE A 243 -0.14 12.88 -0.18
N GLN A 244 -0.76 11.83 -0.76
CA GLN A 244 -0.54 11.44 -2.16
C GLN A 244 -0.92 12.59 -3.12
N ARG A 245 -2.07 13.25 -2.91
CA ARG A 245 -2.50 14.40 -3.75
C ARG A 245 -1.53 15.56 -3.65
N GLU A 246 -1.09 15.91 -2.45
CA GLU A 246 -0.09 16.96 -2.25
C GLU A 246 1.22 16.61 -2.97
N THR A 247 1.69 15.38 -2.83
CA THR A 247 2.90 14.87 -3.47
C THR A 247 2.79 14.90 -5.00
N LEU A 248 1.60 14.69 -5.57
CA LEU A 248 1.33 14.65 -7.01
C LEU A 248 0.77 15.97 -7.58
N ALA A 249 0.74 17.05 -6.83
CA ALA A 249 0.06 18.30 -7.21
C ALA A 249 0.51 18.89 -8.56
N ASP A 250 1.73 18.57 -9.00
CA ASP A 250 2.29 18.95 -10.30
C ASP A 250 2.06 17.90 -11.42
N THR A 251 1.40 16.80 -11.12
CA THR A 251 1.24 15.63 -12.02
C THR A 251 -0.20 15.41 -12.48
N LEU A 252 -1.17 15.72 -11.63
CA LEU A 252 -2.61 15.47 -11.82
C LEU A 252 -3.33 16.66 -12.45
#